data_4f57baacec89a50284b30033e71de5de
#
_entry.id   4f57baacec89a50284b30033e71de5de
#
_cell.length_a   1.000
_cell.length_b   1.000
_cell.length_c   1.000
_cell.angle_alpha   90.00
_cell.angle_beta   90.00
_cell.angle_gamma   90.00
#
_symmetry.space_group_name_H-M   'P 1'
#
loop_
_entity.id
_entity.type
_entity.pdbx_description
1 polymer ?
#
loop_
_entity_poly.entity_id
_entity_poly.type
_entity_poly.pdbx_seq_one_letter_code
_entity_poly.pdbx_strand_id
1 'polypeptide(L)'
;VASRGIDFSTWDIRNERPVQRADRLGLLCPKTLAVHLLQVTRKDMGALAETGTSVCLCPRSNFVLHHRLPDIDGFLTAGLAPALGTDSLASNFSSNMFDEMAFLHARYPDLKPEIVLAMATTNGAKALGRMDLGTAKPGQKARLIYVDLEANSREDAALQLISGRPQRVYW
;
A
#
# COMPACT_ATOMS: atom_id res chain seq x y z
N VAL A 1 4.45 -25.41 12.78
CA VAL A 1 5.80 -25.33 12.22
C VAL A 1 6.61 -26.52 12.71
N ALA A 2 6.59 -26.83 14.03
CA ALA A 2 7.22 -28.04 14.58
C ALA A 2 6.73 -29.34 13.89
N SER A 3 5.46 -29.38 13.44
CA SER A 3 4.88 -30.48 12.70
C SER A 3 5.53 -30.77 11.33
N ARG A 4 6.39 -29.88 10.84
CA ARG A 4 7.12 -30.03 9.57
C ARG A 4 8.58 -30.45 9.73
N GLY A 5 8.98 -30.87 10.94
CA GLY A 5 10.36 -31.33 11.23
C GLY A 5 11.44 -30.23 11.12
N ILE A 6 11.05 -28.95 11.22
CA ILE A 6 12.00 -27.85 11.15
C ILE A 6 12.65 -27.69 12.53
N ASP A 7 13.96 -27.80 12.60
CA ASP A 7 14.75 -27.53 13.81
C ASP A 7 14.94 -26.03 14.01
N PHE A 8 14.51 -25.52 15.15
CA PHE A 8 14.63 -24.12 15.54
C PHE A 8 15.70 -23.87 16.60
N SER A 9 16.42 -24.92 17.03
CA SER A 9 17.39 -24.82 18.14
C SER A 9 18.48 -23.79 17.90
N THR A 10 18.80 -23.52 16.63
CA THR A 10 19.82 -22.54 16.21
C THR A 10 19.25 -21.16 15.87
N TRP A 11 17.93 -21.00 15.89
CA TRP A 11 17.31 -19.72 15.53
C TRP A 11 17.37 -18.76 16.73
N ASP A 12 17.80 -17.54 16.48
CA ASP A 12 17.69 -16.44 17.44
C ASP A 12 16.20 -16.02 17.57
N ILE A 13 15.44 -16.84 18.30
CA ILE A 13 14.03 -16.60 18.58
C ILE A 13 13.97 -15.66 19.81
N ARG A 14 14.24 -14.38 19.57
CA ARG A 14 13.83 -13.34 20.51
C ARG A 14 12.34 -13.16 20.32
N ASN A 15 11.62 -12.98 21.36
CA ASN A 15 10.17 -12.76 21.32
C ASN A 15 9.84 -11.39 20.69
N GLU A 16 10.42 -11.13 19.48
CA GLU A 16 10.38 -9.89 18.74
C GLU A 16 9.34 -9.98 17.61
N ARG A 17 8.64 -8.90 17.40
CA ARG A 17 7.76 -8.73 16.23
C ARG A 17 8.60 -8.47 14.98
N PRO A 18 8.08 -8.78 13.76
CA PRO A 18 8.86 -8.63 12.53
C PRO A 18 9.45 -7.23 12.31
N VAL A 19 8.68 -6.17 12.57
CA VAL A 19 9.16 -4.78 12.43
C VAL A 19 10.25 -4.46 13.45
N GLN A 20 10.09 -4.86 14.71
CA GLN A 20 11.11 -4.68 15.75
C GLN A 20 12.42 -5.40 15.41
N ARG A 21 12.31 -6.62 14.86
CA ARG A 21 13.48 -7.36 14.40
C ARG A 21 14.18 -6.66 13.24
N ALA A 22 13.42 -6.18 12.26
CA ALA A 22 13.96 -5.44 11.13
C ALA A 22 14.67 -4.16 11.58
N ASP A 23 14.08 -3.43 12.53
CA ASP A 23 14.66 -2.22 13.11
C ASP A 23 15.98 -2.52 13.82
N ARG A 24 16.00 -3.48 14.73
CA ARG A 24 17.21 -3.91 15.43
C ARG A 24 18.35 -4.38 14.50
N LEU A 25 17.99 -4.97 13.38
CA LEU A 25 18.96 -5.42 12.37
C LEU A 25 19.40 -4.31 11.42
N GLY A 26 18.91 -3.06 11.60
CA GLY A 26 19.23 -1.94 10.73
C GLY A 26 18.66 -2.06 9.31
N LEU A 27 17.59 -2.84 9.14
CA LEU A 27 16.96 -3.07 7.84
C LEU A 27 15.93 -1.98 7.51
N LEU A 28 15.45 -1.21 8.51
CA LEU A 28 14.53 -0.11 8.29
C LEU A 28 15.31 1.14 7.86
N CYS A 29 15.04 1.61 6.66
CA CYS A 29 15.69 2.81 6.10
C CYS A 29 14.87 3.35 4.92
N PRO A 30 15.20 4.54 4.37
CA PRO A 30 14.47 5.12 3.24
C PRO A 30 14.48 4.29 1.94
N LYS A 31 15.34 3.27 1.84
CA LYS A 31 15.39 2.33 0.71
C LYS A 31 14.61 1.04 0.96
N THR A 32 14.01 0.88 2.13
CA THR A 32 13.22 -0.29 2.49
C THR A 32 11.75 -0.07 2.14
N LEU A 33 11.15 -1.07 1.51
CA LEU A 33 9.71 -1.15 1.29
C LEU A 33 9.13 -2.26 2.17
N ALA A 34 8.36 -1.91 3.18
CA ALA A 34 7.64 -2.84 4.03
C ALA A 34 6.23 -3.10 3.47
N VAL A 35 5.90 -4.38 3.25
CA VAL A 35 4.67 -4.76 2.56
C VAL A 35 3.70 -5.48 3.52
N HIS A 36 2.39 -5.37 3.28
CA HIS A 36 1.26 -5.93 4.02
C HIS A 36 1.01 -5.32 5.40
N LEU A 37 1.91 -5.45 6.33
CA LEU A 37 1.90 -4.83 7.67
C LEU A 37 0.56 -4.98 8.44
N LEU A 38 -0.07 -6.16 8.35
CA LEU A 38 -1.37 -6.44 8.98
C LEU A 38 -1.33 -6.49 10.52
N GLN A 39 -0.18 -6.88 11.08
CA GLN A 39 -0.03 -7.12 12.51
C GLN A 39 1.02 -6.19 13.12
N VAL A 40 0.91 -4.91 12.82
CA VAL A 40 1.79 -3.87 13.36
C VAL A 40 1.10 -3.12 14.51
N THR A 41 1.91 -2.63 15.44
CA THR A 41 1.46 -1.74 16.53
C THR A 41 1.71 -0.29 16.17
N ARG A 42 1.14 0.63 16.93
CA ARG A 42 1.46 2.07 16.85
C ARG A 42 2.96 2.34 17.01
N LYS A 43 3.65 1.59 17.88
CA LYS A 43 5.11 1.67 18.04
C LYS A 43 5.85 1.24 16.78
N ASP A 44 5.41 0.15 16.12
CA ASP A 44 5.99 -0.33 14.87
C ASP A 44 5.80 0.72 13.75
N MET A 45 4.61 1.34 13.67
CA MET A 45 4.32 2.41 12.71
C MET A 45 5.21 3.65 12.94
N GLY A 46 5.44 4.02 14.20
CA GLY A 46 6.37 5.08 14.58
C GLY A 46 7.79 4.80 14.09
N ALA A 47 8.31 3.59 14.33
CA ALA A 47 9.64 3.19 13.86
C ALA A 47 9.76 3.23 12.31
N LEU A 48 8.71 2.81 11.58
CA LEU A 48 8.67 2.91 10.12
C LEU A 48 8.71 4.37 9.65
N ALA A 49 8.00 5.27 10.34
CA ALA A 49 7.98 6.70 10.03
C ALA A 49 9.34 7.36 10.32
N GLU A 50 9.91 7.11 11.51
CA GLU A 50 11.19 7.68 11.95
C GLU A 50 12.36 7.26 11.03
N THR A 51 12.34 6.03 10.53
CA THR A 51 13.37 5.50 9.63
C THR A 51 13.15 5.89 8.16
N GLY A 52 12.03 6.52 7.84
CA GLY A 52 11.64 6.85 6.45
C GLY A 52 11.34 5.61 5.61
N THR A 53 11.07 4.47 6.23
CA THR A 53 10.70 3.23 5.55
C THR A 53 9.38 3.40 4.80
N SER A 54 9.38 3.07 3.52
CA SER A 54 8.16 3.11 2.70
C SER A 54 7.23 1.94 3.04
N VAL A 55 5.93 2.19 2.95
CA VAL A 55 4.88 1.20 3.26
C VAL A 55 4.06 0.91 2.01
N CYS A 56 3.78 -0.37 1.73
CA CYS A 56 2.85 -0.80 0.70
C CYS A 56 1.80 -1.73 1.28
N LEU A 57 0.53 -1.40 1.10
CA LEU A 57 -0.59 -2.20 1.57
C LEU A 57 -1.23 -2.93 0.38
N CYS A 58 -1.63 -4.20 0.61
CA CYS A 58 -2.29 -5.05 -0.38
C CYS A 58 -3.65 -5.53 0.18
N PRO A 59 -4.66 -4.65 0.28
CA PRO A 59 -5.89 -4.91 1.03
C PRO A 59 -6.65 -6.15 0.56
N ARG A 60 -6.77 -6.39 -0.74
CA ARG A 60 -7.49 -7.56 -1.28
C ARG A 60 -6.77 -8.85 -0.95
N SER A 61 -5.45 -8.92 -1.20
CA SER A 61 -4.61 -10.06 -0.84
C SER A 61 -4.70 -10.35 0.66
N ASN A 62 -4.58 -9.33 1.48
CA ASN A 62 -4.69 -9.44 2.93
C ASN A 62 -6.06 -10.01 3.36
N PHE A 63 -7.13 -9.56 2.72
CA PHE A 63 -8.48 -10.06 3.01
C PHE A 63 -8.66 -11.51 2.57
N VAL A 64 -8.17 -11.87 1.38
CA VAL A 64 -8.25 -13.25 0.86
C VAL A 64 -7.49 -14.23 1.75
N LEU A 65 -6.28 -13.88 2.16
CA LEU A 65 -5.41 -14.81 2.90
C LEU A 65 -5.69 -14.83 4.40
N HIS A 66 -6.12 -13.71 4.99
CA HIS A 66 -6.15 -13.55 6.44
C HIS A 66 -7.49 -13.06 6.98
N HIS A 67 -8.47 -12.74 6.11
CA HIS A 67 -9.75 -12.12 6.47
C HIS A 67 -9.58 -10.85 7.33
N ARG A 68 -8.50 -10.11 7.07
CA ARG A 68 -8.11 -8.89 7.79
C ARG A 68 -7.80 -7.77 6.84
N LEU A 69 -8.02 -6.55 7.33
CA LEU A 69 -7.70 -5.30 6.63
C LEU A 69 -6.63 -4.52 7.38
N PRO A 70 -5.75 -3.77 6.67
CA PRO A 70 -4.71 -2.96 7.31
C PRO A 70 -5.31 -1.75 8.06
N ASP A 71 -4.66 -1.31 9.13
CA ASP A 71 -5.03 -0.10 9.88
C ASP A 71 -4.55 1.17 9.15
N ILE A 72 -5.29 1.58 8.10
CA ILE A 72 -4.92 2.73 7.27
C ILE A 72 -4.85 4.02 8.09
N ASP A 73 -5.84 4.27 8.93
CA ASP A 73 -5.88 5.47 9.78
C ASP A 73 -4.67 5.53 10.72
N GLY A 74 -4.23 4.36 11.19
CA GLY A 74 -3.03 4.25 11.99
C GLY A 74 -1.77 4.66 11.25
N PHE A 75 -1.61 4.22 10.02
CA PHE A 75 -0.47 4.63 9.19
C PHE A 75 -0.50 6.13 8.89
N LEU A 76 -1.66 6.67 8.52
CA LEU A 76 -1.81 8.11 8.24
C LEU A 76 -1.54 8.95 9.49
N THR A 77 -2.05 8.54 10.65
CA THR A 77 -1.84 9.22 11.93
C THR A 77 -0.35 9.20 12.35
N ALA A 78 0.37 8.13 12.01
CA ALA A 78 1.81 8.04 12.23
C ALA A 78 2.65 8.87 11.22
N GLY A 79 2.01 9.63 10.32
CA GLY A 79 2.68 10.43 9.30
C GLY A 79 3.21 9.64 8.11
N LEU A 80 2.83 8.36 7.98
CA LEU A 80 3.17 7.54 6.84
C LEU A 80 2.25 7.81 5.66
N ALA A 81 2.77 7.64 4.45
CA ALA A 81 2.04 7.76 3.19
C ALA A 81 2.03 6.39 2.48
N PRO A 82 1.12 5.47 2.85
CA PRO A 82 1.12 4.13 2.27
C PRO A 82 0.91 4.14 0.76
N ALA A 83 1.63 3.28 0.05
CA ALA A 83 1.34 2.89 -1.32
C ALA A 83 0.28 1.77 -1.35
N LEU A 84 -0.38 1.60 -2.48
CA LEU A 84 -1.30 0.52 -2.76
C LEU A 84 -0.64 -0.49 -3.71
N GLY A 85 -0.79 -1.78 -3.43
CA GLY A 85 -0.29 -2.87 -4.25
C GLY A 85 -1.31 -3.98 -4.41
N THR A 86 -1.26 -4.68 -5.53
CA THR A 86 -2.19 -5.77 -5.85
C THR A 86 -1.73 -7.12 -5.30
N ASP A 87 -0.43 -7.26 -4.98
CA ASP A 87 0.19 -8.56 -4.74
C ASP A 87 0.09 -9.49 -5.98
N SER A 88 0.36 -10.77 -5.82
CA SER A 88 0.32 -11.74 -6.90
C SER A 88 -1.08 -12.30 -7.18
N LEU A 89 -1.29 -12.86 -8.36
CA LEU A 89 -2.53 -13.56 -8.71
C LEU A 89 -2.77 -14.83 -7.88
N ALA A 90 -1.79 -15.28 -7.11
CA ALA A 90 -1.96 -16.40 -6.16
C ALA A 90 -2.78 -16.00 -4.92
N SER A 91 -2.80 -14.72 -4.58
CA SER A 91 -3.52 -14.16 -3.42
C SER A 91 -4.54 -13.09 -3.79
N ASN A 92 -4.66 -12.78 -5.09
CA ASN A 92 -5.58 -11.77 -5.60
C ASN A 92 -6.10 -12.19 -6.98
N PHE A 93 -7.38 -12.00 -7.25
CA PHE A 93 -8.01 -12.40 -8.51
C PHE A 93 -7.75 -11.43 -9.67
N SER A 94 -7.06 -10.33 -9.42
CA SER A 94 -6.77 -9.29 -10.41
C SER A 94 -5.52 -8.49 -10.03
N SER A 95 -4.69 -8.19 -11.02
CA SER A 95 -3.58 -7.23 -10.91
C SER A 95 -3.99 -5.81 -11.34
N ASN A 96 -5.27 -5.55 -11.51
CA ASN A 96 -5.77 -4.22 -11.90
C ASN A 96 -5.88 -3.31 -10.67
N MET A 97 -5.18 -2.18 -10.69
CA MET A 97 -5.18 -1.21 -9.59
C MET A 97 -6.54 -0.55 -9.36
N PHE A 98 -7.38 -0.43 -10.37
CA PHE A 98 -8.76 0.07 -10.17
C PHE A 98 -9.60 -0.86 -9.31
N ASP A 99 -9.41 -2.17 -9.41
CA ASP A 99 -10.09 -3.14 -8.54
C ASP A 99 -9.61 -3.03 -7.09
N GLU A 100 -8.32 -2.74 -6.89
CA GLU A 100 -7.75 -2.55 -5.56
C GLU A 100 -8.27 -1.27 -4.91
N MET A 101 -8.31 -0.17 -5.68
CA MET A 101 -8.89 1.09 -5.22
C MET A 101 -10.37 0.95 -4.87
N ALA A 102 -11.16 0.28 -5.71
CA ALA A 102 -12.58 0.06 -5.48
C ALA A 102 -12.84 -0.79 -4.24
N PHE A 103 -12.04 -1.86 -4.05
CA PHE A 103 -12.12 -2.68 -2.85
C PHE A 103 -11.80 -1.86 -1.60
N LEU A 104 -10.76 -1.05 -1.66
CA LEU A 104 -10.36 -0.19 -0.55
C LEU A 104 -11.47 0.80 -0.20
N HIS A 105 -11.98 1.53 -1.18
CA HIS A 105 -13.06 2.49 -0.99
C HIS A 105 -14.32 1.85 -0.38
N ALA A 106 -14.72 0.66 -0.86
CA ALA A 106 -15.87 -0.06 -0.31
C ALA A 106 -15.70 -0.49 1.17
N ARG A 107 -14.47 -0.63 1.64
CA ARG A 107 -14.15 -1.05 3.03
C ARG A 107 -13.82 0.11 3.95
N TYR A 108 -13.41 1.24 3.41
CA TYR A 108 -13.06 2.47 4.12
C TYR A 108 -13.79 3.66 3.47
N PRO A 109 -15.13 3.75 3.62
CA PRO A 109 -15.94 4.77 2.94
C PRO A 109 -15.60 6.19 3.39
N ASP A 110 -15.05 6.36 4.60
CA ASP A 110 -14.65 7.65 5.14
C ASP A 110 -13.26 8.11 4.65
N LEU A 111 -12.52 7.23 3.97
CA LEU A 111 -11.21 7.58 3.41
C LEU A 111 -11.40 8.44 2.16
N LYS A 112 -10.83 9.65 2.18
CA LYS A 112 -10.97 10.59 1.06
C LYS A 112 -10.47 9.99 -0.26
N PRO A 113 -11.22 10.13 -1.37
CA PRO A 113 -10.84 9.60 -2.68
C PRO A 113 -9.43 10.00 -3.13
N GLU A 114 -8.99 11.22 -2.84
CA GLU A 114 -7.67 11.70 -3.20
C GLU A 114 -6.54 10.94 -2.48
N ILE A 115 -6.79 10.47 -1.25
CA ILE A 115 -5.83 9.63 -0.51
C ILE A 115 -5.69 8.29 -1.22
N VAL A 116 -6.79 7.66 -1.61
CA VAL A 116 -6.80 6.38 -2.35
C VAL A 116 -6.05 6.52 -3.68
N LEU A 117 -6.31 7.60 -4.43
CA LEU A 117 -5.59 7.91 -5.66
C LEU A 117 -4.10 8.15 -5.42
N ALA A 118 -3.74 8.88 -4.35
CA ALA A 118 -2.33 9.09 -4.00
C ALA A 118 -1.64 7.75 -3.65
N MET A 119 -2.30 6.86 -2.94
CA MET A 119 -1.78 5.52 -2.63
C MET A 119 -1.46 4.72 -3.91
N ALA A 120 -2.31 4.81 -4.93
CA ALA A 120 -2.16 4.11 -6.21
C ALA A 120 -1.19 4.80 -7.19
N THR A 121 -0.77 6.04 -6.93
CA THR A 121 0.04 6.85 -7.85
C THR A 121 1.29 7.43 -7.20
N THR A 122 1.19 8.59 -6.59
CA THR A 122 2.33 9.35 -6.04
C THR A 122 3.05 8.60 -4.92
N ASN A 123 2.31 7.96 -4.01
CA ASN A 123 2.90 7.20 -2.91
C ASN A 123 3.59 5.94 -3.44
N GLY A 124 2.98 5.26 -4.44
CA GLY A 124 3.58 4.12 -5.12
C GLY A 124 4.91 4.47 -5.80
N ALA A 125 4.93 5.59 -6.56
CA ALA A 125 6.14 6.08 -7.20
C ALA A 125 7.23 6.39 -6.16
N LYS A 126 6.90 7.11 -5.10
CA LYS A 126 7.81 7.44 -4.00
C LYS A 126 8.35 6.18 -3.32
N ALA A 127 7.48 5.20 -3.02
CA ALA A 127 7.86 3.94 -2.39
C ALA A 127 8.85 3.12 -3.22
N LEU A 128 8.80 3.25 -4.55
CA LEU A 128 9.73 2.63 -5.50
C LEU A 128 10.96 3.51 -5.82
N GLY A 129 11.15 4.62 -5.11
CA GLY A 129 12.24 5.56 -5.37
C GLY A 129 12.14 6.30 -6.72
N ARG A 130 10.95 6.32 -7.33
CA ARG A 130 10.70 6.91 -8.66
C ARG A 130 10.14 8.33 -8.52
N MET A 131 11.00 9.27 -8.16
CA MET A 131 10.62 10.68 -8.00
C MET A 131 10.31 11.37 -9.35
N ASP A 132 10.60 10.71 -10.46
CA ASP A 132 10.31 11.14 -11.84
C ASP A 132 8.92 10.71 -12.32
N LEU A 133 8.12 10.03 -11.49
CA LEU A 133 6.80 9.49 -11.79
C LEU A 133 5.74 9.90 -10.74
N GLY A 134 4.50 9.53 -11.02
CA GLY A 134 3.37 9.63 -10.07
C GLY A 134 2.63 10.96 -10.11
N THR A 135 3.11 11.96 -10.86
CA THR A 135 2.41 13.25 -11.03
C THR A 135 2.52 13.74 -12.48
N ALA A 136 1.54 14.53 -12.92
CA ALA A 136 1.56 15.24 -14.20
C ALA A 136 2.14 16.65 -14.00
N LYS A 137 3.47 16.75 -13.92
CA LYS A 137 4.18 18.03 -13.72
C LYS A 137 5.28 18.21 -14.76
N PRO A 138 5.62 19.45 -15.16
CA PRO A 138 6.77 19.72 -16.02
C PRO A 138 8.05 19.08 -15.44
N GLY A 139 8.85 18.45 -16.31
CA GLY A 139 10.10 17.78 -15.93
C GLY A 139 9.94 16.34 -15.46
N GLN A 140 8.73 15.85 -15.28
CA GLN A 140 8.48 14.45 -14.97
C GLN A 140 8.19 13.60 -16.24
N LYS A 141 8.38 12.29 -16.14
CA LYS A 141 8.06 11.38 -17.24
C LYS A 141 6.56 11.27 -17.44
N ALA A 142 6.11 11.42 -18.66
CA ALA A 142 4.70 11.26 -19.04
C ALA A 142 4.31 9.77 -19.10
N ARG A 143 4.26 9.11 -17.96
CA ARG A 143 3.66 7.78 -17.79
C ARG A 143 2.25 7.98 -17.27
N LEU A 144 1.36 8.33 -18.19
CA LEU A 144 -0.01 8.73 -17.90
C LEU A 144 -0.97 7.75 -18.53
N ILE A 145 -2.11 7.58 -17.89
CA ILE A 145 -3.30 6.98 -18.49
C ILE A 145 -4.36 8.08 -18.61
N TYR A 146 -5.14 8.06 -19.66
CA TYR A 146 -6.32 8.88 -19.81
C TYR A 146 -7.56 8.05 -19.50
N VAL A 147 -8.45 8.58 -18.68
CA VAL A 147 -9.73 7.95 -18.35
C VAL A 147 -10.83 8.92 -18.75
N ASP A 148 -11.75 8.44 -19.58
CA ASP A 148 -12.92 9.20 -20.02
C ASP A 148 -13.99 9.16 -18.93
N LEU A 149 -14.27 10.30 -18.30
CA LEU A 149 -15.21 10.46 -17.21
C LEU A 149 -16.10 11.67 -17.43
N GLU A 150 -17.37 11.55 -17.09
CA GLU A 150 -18.30 12.67 -16.97
C GLU A 150 -18.38 13.07 -15.48
N ALA A 151 -17.60 14.07 -15.09
CA ALA A 151 -17.51 14.50 -13.70
C ALA A 151 -17.83 16.02 -13.58
N ASN A 152 -18.61 16.36 -12.55
CA ASN A 152 -19.01 17.74 -12.27
C ASN A 152 -17.99 18.50 -11.42
N SER A 153 -17.05 17.78 -10.78
CA SER A 153 -16.00 18.33 -9.93
C SER A 153 -14.79 17.42 -9.90
N ARG A 154 -13.68 17.92 -9.35
CA ARG A 154 -12.46 17.13 -9.13
C ARG A 154 -12.71 15.99 -8.12
N GLU A 155 -13.51 16.24 -7.09
CA GLU A 155 -13.86 15.24 -6.08
C GLU A 155 -14.73 14.15 -6.67
N ASP A 156 -15.73 14.51 -7.50
CA ASP A 156 -16.55 13.57 -8.24
C ASP A 156 -15.71 12.72 -9.19
N ALA A 157 -14.78 13.31 -9.95
CA ALA A 157 -13.85 12.56 -10.78
C ALA A 157 -13.00 11.57 -9.97
N ALA A 158 -12.47 12.00 -8.83
CA ALA A 158 -11.70 11.15 -7.95
C ALA A 158 -12.52 9.97 -7.43
N LEU A 159 -13.76 10.22 -7.00
CA LEU A 159 -14.69 9.20 -6.53
C LEU A 159 -15.00 8.18 -7.63
N GLN A 160 -15.30 8.64 -8.85
CA GLN A 160 -15.57 7.76 -9.99
C GLN A 160 -14.37 6.86 -10.32
N LEU A 161 -13.14 7.40 -10.27
CA LEU A 161 -11.92 6.64 -10.51
C LEU A 161 -11.67 5.52 -9.49
N ILE A 162 -12.05 5.70 -8.24
CA ILE A 162 -11.84 4.71 -7.19
C ILE A 162 -13.03 3.77 -6.96
N SER A 163 -14.17 4.01 -7.61
CA SER A 163 -15.39 3.22 -7.38
C SER A 163 -15.48 1.96 -8.23
N GLY A 164 -14.59 1.77 -9.19
CA GLY A 164 -14.58 0.60 -10.06
C GLY A 164 -13.68 0.74 -11.26
N ARG A 165 -13.77 -0.22 -12.19
CA ARG A 165 -13.06 -0.15 -13.46
C ARG A 165 -13.68 0.89 -14.37
N PRO A 166 -12.93 1.88 -14.83
CA PRO A 166 -13.42 2.77 -15.87
C PRO A 166 -13.76 1.99 -17.14
N GLN A 167 -14.79 2.44 -17.84
CA GLN A 167 -15.21 1.81 -19.12
C GLN A 167 -14.18 2.04 -20.23
N ARG A 168 -13.49 3.16 -20.22
CA ARG A 168 -12.51 3.56 -21.24
C ARG A 168 -11.23 4.05 -20.58
N VAL A 169 -10.13 3.34 -20.81
CA VAL A 169 -8.78 3.68 -20.36
C VAL A 169 -7.86 3.67 -21.57
N TYR A 170 -7.10 4.72 -21.74
CA TYR A 170 -6.15 4.90 -22.85
C TYR A 170 -4.73 5.03 -22.28
N TRP A 171 -3.76 4.44 -22.98
CA TRP A 171 -2.34 4.34 -22.56
C TRP A 171 -1.45 5.23 -23.41
#